data_97d190f5a915ebbdb7fbb878436f1de8
#
_entry.id   97d190f5a915ebbdb7fbb878436f1de8
#
_cell.length_a   1.000
_cell.length_b   1.000
_cell.length_c   1.000
_cell.angle_alpha   90.00
_cell.angle_beta   90.00
_cell.angle_gamma   90.00
#
_symmetry.space_group_name_H-M   'P 1'
#
loop_
_entity.id
_entity.type
_entity.pdbx_description
1 polymer ?
#
loop_
_entity_poly.entity_id
_entity_poly.type
_entity_poly.pdbx_seq_one_letter_code
_entity_poly.pdbx_strand_id
1 'polypeptide(L)'
;DEWKERGNVWDYEAVFHDHNLEGQRPLLDSINTFAEIIQNNGYKTAFIGKWGLGAPDTEGVPNNQGFHYFFGYNCQRQAHTLYPTHLWENEKKIILNNKLIPPHSNLEIGSNPNNSNSYINFSLNEYAPELMHRKAVEFIESNTDNSFFLLYASPLPHVPLQAPIKWVNYYRKKLGSEQPYTGKSYFPSQSPRATYAAMISTLDEQVGDLVALLSEKNILDNTLIIFTSDNGPTYTGGVDGNFFNSAKPFKAEYGWAKGFLHEGGIRVPMIASWENHIKKGSVSDHLSGFQDVFLTVLELAGIHHPVETDGISFVNTLMGLEQKEKHKYLYWEIPEYGGQQAVRMGAFKAIRKNIFKNNLSIELFDLATDIQETINVADQYPKIIEKAERIMKKEHRKSVLSRFRFPAFGE
;
A
#
# COMPACT_ATOMS: atom_id res chain seq x y z
N ASP A 1 18.41 0.45 19.15
CA ASP A 1 17.10 0.06 18.61
C ASP A 1 17.29 -1.27 17.85
N GLU A 2 16.96 -2.39 18.48
CA GLU A 2 17.07 -3.74 17.91
C GLU A 2 16.33 -3.89 16.57
N TRP A 3 15.22 -3.14 16.40
CA TRP A 3 14.41 -3.13 15.19
C TRP A 3 15.06 -2.43 14.00
N LYS A 4 16.12 -1.66 14.22
CA LYS A 4 16.87 -1.01 13.14
C LYS A 4 17.56 -2.07 12.25
N GLU A 5 18.06 -3.12 12.85
CA GLU A 5 18.75 -4.20 12.14
C GLU A 5 17.76 -5.25 11.65
N ARG A 6 16.88 -5.73 12.51
CA ARG A 6 15.95 -6.81 12.25
C ARG A 6 15.10 -6.58 11.00
N GLY A 7 14.39 -5.50 10.84
CA GLY A 7 13.59 -5.22 9.66
C GLY A 7 14.38 -4.74 8.42
N ASN A 8 15.70 -4.62 8.50
CA ASN A 8 16.56 -4.09 7.45
C ASN A 8 17.49 -5.13 6.82
N VAL A 9 17.39 -6.40 7.20
CA VAL A 9 18.25 -7.44 6.68
C VAL A 9 17.89 -7.76 5.21
N TRP A 10 18.87 -7.61 4.33
CA TRP A 10 18.77 -7.94 2.91
C TRP A 10 19.37 -9.30 2.57
N ASP A 11 20.01 -9.93 3.54
CA ASP A 11 20.49 -11.29 3.43
C ASP A 11 19.32 -12.26 3.62
N TYR A 12 18.67 -12.62 2.51
CA TYR A 12 17.51 -13.51 2.52
C TYR A 12 17.86 -14.94 2.95
N GLU A 13 19.10 -15.36 2.80
CA GLU A 13 19.56 -16.66 3.27
C GLU A 13 19.62 -16.66 4.80
N ALA A 14 20.24 -15.65 5.40
CA ALA A 14 20.27 -15.50 6.84
C ALA A 14 18.84 -15.43 7.42
N VAL A 15 17.96 -14.61 6.85
CA VAL A 15 16.54 -14.50 7.27
C VAL A 15 15.79 -15.83 7.10
N PHE A 16 16.07 -16.59 6.06
CA PHE A 16 15.45 -17.90 5.85
C PHE A 16 15.80 -18.89 6.98
N HIS A 17 17.05 -18.86 7.46
CA HIS A 17 17.54 -19.73 8.51
C HIS A 17 17.27 -19.21 9.93
N ASP A 18 17.19 -17.90 10.12
CA ASP A 18 16.92 -17.25 11.41
C ASP A 18 15.77 -16.24 11.31
N HIS A 19 14.59 -16.64 11.76
CA HIS A 19 13.41 -15.76 11.75
C HIS A 19 13.53 -14.56 12.72
N ASN A 20 14.50 -14.57 13.65
CA ASN A 20 14.79 -13.39 14.47
C ASN A 20 15.35 -12.21 13.67
N LEU A 21 15.82 -12.45 12.45
CA LEU A 21 16.21 -11.40 11.50
C LEU A 21 15.04 -10.88 10.68
N GLU A 22 13.93 -11.60 10.64
CA GLU A 22 12.73 -11.25 9.89
C GLU A 22 11.82 -10.30 10.70
N GLY A 23 11.12 -9.43 9.99
CA GLY A 23 10.06 -8.62 10.54
C GLY A 23 10.46 -7.19 10.83
N GLN A 24 9.54 -6.48 11.44
CA GLN A 24 9.63 -5.06 11.74
C GLN A 24 9.20 -4.80 13.17
N ARG A 25 9.42 -3.56 13.64
CA ARG A 25 8.99 -3.15 14.96
C ARG A 25 7.49 -3.44 15.13
N PRO A 26 7.10 -4.16 16.21
CA PRO A 26 5.73 -4.52 16.43
C PRO A 26 4.86 -3.31 16.74
N LEU A 27 3.62 -3.36 16.24
CA LEU A 27 2.53 -2.58 16.77
C LEU A 27 2.29 -3.05 18.21
N LEU A 28 2.17 -2.09 19.12
CA LEU A 28 2.02 -2.40 20.54
C LEU A 28 0.63 -2.95 20.84
N ASP A 29 0.53 -3.93 21.68
CA ASP A 29 -0.72 -4.55 22.17
C ASP A 29 -1.66 -3.56 22.88
N SER A 30 -1.11 -2.43 23.33
CA SER A 30 -1.88 -1.34 23.94
C SER A 30 -2.64 -0.47 22.92
N ILE A 31 -2.45 -0.70 21.61
CA ILE A 31 -3.14 0.04 20.54
C ILE A 31 -4.27 -0.83 20.00
N ASN A 32 -5.50 -0.43 20.29
CA ASN A 32 -6.67 -1.11 19.75
C ASN A 32 -6.78 -0.88 18.25
N THR A 33 -6.70 -1.94 17.47
CA THR A 33 -6.93 -1.90 16.03
C THR A 33 -8.43 -2.03 15.72
N PHE A 34 -8.86 -1.52 14.56
CA PHE A 34 -10.25 -1.73 14.16
C PHE A 34 -10.55 -3.21 13.86
N ALA A 35 -9.54 -4.00 13.49
CA ALA A 35 -9.68 -5.44 13.28
C ALA A 35 -10.00 -6.18 14.58
N GLU A 36 -9.37 -5.81 15.71
CA GLU A 36 -9.69 -6.35 17.03
C GLU A 36 -11.13 -5.98 17.45
N ILE A 37 -11.55 -4.74 17.19
CA ILE A 37 -12.91 -4.31 17.50
C ILE A 37 -13.92 -5.13 16.69
N ILE A 38 -13.69 -5.32 15.39
CA ILE A 38 -14.53 -6.13 14.52
C ILE A 38 -14.54 -7.59 14.96
N GLN A 39 -13.37 -8.15 15.28
CA GLN A 39 -13.23 -9.52 15.80
C GLN A 39 -14.03 -9.72 17.09
N ASN A 40 -13.90 -8.80 18.04
CA ASN A 40 -14.61 -8.83 19.33
C ASN A 40 -16.14 -8.67 19.18
N ASN A 41 -16.60 -8.17 18.03
CA ASN A 41 -18.02 -8.09 17.67
C ASN A 41 -18.51 -9.27 16.80
N GLY A 42 -17.78 -10.38 16.83
CA GLY A 42 -18.23 -11.66 16.27
C GLY A 42 -17.91 -11.89 14.80
N TYR A 43 -17.20 -11.00 14.14
CA TYR A 43 -16.76 -11.22 12.77
C TYR A 43 -15.61 -12.24 12.70
N LYS A 44 -15.59 -13.04 11.67
CA LYS A 44 -14.42 -13.82 11.28
C LYS A 44 -13.47 -12.91 10.51
N THR A 45 -12.24 -12.79 10.96
CA THR A 45 -11.28 -11.80 10.43
C THR A 45 -10.09 -12.49 9.79
N ALA A 46 -9.67 -11.99 8.62
CA ALA A 46 -8.46 -12.46 7.94
C ALA A 46 -7.63 -11.29 7.41
N PHE A 47 -6.31 -11.44 7.52
CA PHE A 47 -5.34 -10.62 6.78
C PHE A 47 -4.61 -11.53 5.79
N ILE A 48 -4.67 -11.19 4.51
CA ILE A 48 -3.95 -11.92 3.46
C ILE A 48 -3.11 -10.95 2.66
N GLY A 49 -1.80 -11.19 2.58
CA GLY A 49 -0.92 -10.32 1.83
C GLY A 49 0.35 -9.91 2.57
N LYS A 50 0.73 -8.65 2.41
CA LYS A 50 1.96 -8.11 2.98
C LYS A 50 1.68 -7.38 4.30
N TRP A 51 2.05 -8.02 5.42
CA TRP A 51 2.07 -7.41 6.75
C TRP A 51 3.26 -6.45 6.87
N GLY A 52 3.68 -6.07 8.03
CA GLY A 52 4.81 -5.17 8.28
C GLY A 52 4.70 -4.40 9.60
N LEU A 53 3.74 -4.81 10.45
CA LEU A 53 3.49 -4.18 11.75
C LEU A 53 3.93 -5.07 12.91
N GLY A 54 4.81 -6.03 12.63
CA GLY A 54 5.38 -6.92 13.63
C GLY A 54 6.36 -7.91 13.01
N ALA A 55 7.00 -8.66 13.87
CA ALA A 55 7.93 -9.73 13.53
C ALA A 55 7.37 -11.05 14.06
N PRO A 56 7.81 -12.21 13.57
CA PRO A 56 7.51 -13.48 14.19
C PRO A 56 7.79 -13.44 15.71
N ASP A 57 6.97 -14.13 16.47
CA ASP A 57 7.08 -14.25 17.94
C ASP A 57 6.96 -12.91 18.71
N THR A 58 6.31 -11.90 18.14
CA THR A 58 6.05 -10.60 18.80
C THR A 58 4.57 -10.33 18.97
N GLU A 59 4.24 -9.36 19.83
CA GLU A 59 2.87 -8.87 20.01
C GLU A 59 2.23 -8.33 18.71
N GLY A 60 3.07 -7.84 17.77
CA GLY A 60 2.62 -7.24 16.51
C GLY A 60 2.33 -8.23 15.39
N VAL A 61 2.29 -9.56 15.61
CA VAL A 61 1.87 -10.50 14.57
C VAL A 61 0.38 -10.34 14.25
N PRO A 62 -0.07 -10.60 13.02
CA PRO A 62 -1.46 -10.38 12.64
C PRO A 62 -2.49 -11.03 13.55
N ASN A 63 -2.19 -12.23 14.06
CA ASN A 63 -3.11 -12.98 14.93
C ASN A 63 -3.32 -12.31 16.30
N ASN A 64 -2.36 -11.54 16.78
CA ASN A 64 -2.49 -10.74 18.00
C ASN A 64 -3.12 -9.37 17.74
N GLN A 65 -3.27 -8.97 16.49
CA GLN A 65 -3.77 -7.66 16.05
C GLN A 65 -5.18 -7.76 15.43
N GLY A 66 -5.98 -8.72 15.88
CA GLY A 66 -7.39 -8.83 15.52
C GLY A 66 -7.70 -9.71 14.30
N PHE A 67 -6.76 -10.53 13.82
CA PHE A 67 -7.01 -11.44 12.71
C PHE A 67 -7.00 -12.89 13.17
N HIS A 68 -8.13 -13.60 13.00
CA HIS A 68 -8.22 -15.04 13.24
C HIS A 68 -7.34 -15.85 12.27
N TYR A 69 -7.17 -15.33 11.05
CA TYR A 69 -6.39 -15.98 10.01
C TYR A 69 -5.43 -15.01 9.36
N PHE A 70 -4.21 -15.45 9.14
CA PHE A 70 -3.18 -14.72 8.39
C PHE A 70 -2.53 -15.63 7.36
N PHE A 71 -2.32 -15.12 6.15
CA PHE A 71 -1.45 -15.74 5.15
C PHE A 71 -0.69 -14.69 4.34
N GLY A 72 0.64 -14.77 4.33
CA GLY A 72 1.42 -13.82 3.53
C GLY A 72 2.84 -13.60 4.01
N TYR A 73 3.37 -12.45 3.64
CA TYR A 73 4.66 -11.97 4.13
C TYR A 73 4.50 -11.36 5.51
N ASN A 74 5.24 -11.85 6.49
CA ASN A 74 5.30 -11.18 7.80
C ASN A 74 6.13 -9.90 7.71
N CYS A 75 7.26 -9.92 6.99
CA CYS A 75 8.12 -8.78 6.76
C CYS A 75 7.93 -8.18 5.36
N GLN A 76 7.64 -6.88 5.27
CA GLN A 76 7.46 -6.21 3.97
C GLN A 76 8.70 -6.29 3.05
N ARG A 77 9.93 -6.39 3.60
CA ARG A 77 11.13 -6.52 2.77
C ARG A 77 11.19 -7.83 2.01
N GLN A 78 10.62 -8.90 2.57
CA GLN A 78 10.53 -10.19 1.87
C GLN A 78 9.64 -10.11 0.62
N ALA A 79 8.74 -9.17 0.55
CA ALA A 79 7.92 -8.89 -0.63
C ALA A 79 8.68 -8.16 -1.77
N HIS A 80 10.03 -8.02 -1.66
CA HIS A 80 10.90 -7.63 -2.78
C HIS A 80 11.24 -8.82 -3.69
N THR A 81 10.60 -9.95 -3.49
CA THR A 81 10.41 -11.02 -4.46
C THR A 81 8.97 -11.52 -4.39
N LEU A 82 8.34 -11.74 -5.54
CA LEU A 82 7.01 -12.36 -5.60
C LEU A 82 7.08 -13.89 -5.71
N TYR A 83 8.30 -14.44 -5.65
CA TYR A 83 8.62 -15.86 -5.53
C TYR A 83 9.52 -16.08 -4.31
N PRO A 84 9.00 -15.85 -3.08
CA PRO A 84 9.81 -15.99 -1.87
C PRO A 84 10.11 -17.46 -1.57
N THR A 85 11.11 -17.70 -0.72
CA THR A 85 11.42 -19.05 -0.22
C THR A 85 10.42 -19.54 0.82
N HIS A 86 9.68 -18.61 1.44
CA HIS A 86 8.65 -18.91 2.42
C HIS A 86 7.60 -17.81 2.52
N LEU A 87 6.46 -18.18 3.04
CA LEU A 87 5.41 -17.30 3.55
C LEU A 87 5.03 -17.76 4.97
N TRP A 88 4.12 -17.04 5.58
CA TRP A 88 3.59 -17.41 6.90
C TRP A 88 2.10 -17.71 6.79
N GLU A 89 1.67 -18.76 7.47
CA GLU A 89 0.26 -19.07 7.72
C GLU A 89 0.03 -19.05 9.23
N ASN A 90 -0.62 -18.00 9.70
CA ASN A 90 -0.64 -17.65 11.12
C ASN A 90 0.80 -17.52 11.66
N GLU A 91 1.15 -18.28 12.69
CA GLU A 91 2.48 -18.30 13.28
C GLU A 91 3.41 -19.36 12.65
N LYS A 92 2.95 -20.07 11.62
CA LYS A 92 3.70 -21.14 11.00
C LYS A 92 4.39 -20.68 9.71
N LYS A 93 5.71 -20.87 9.65
CA LYS A 93 6.51 -20.68 8.44
C LYS A 93 6.18 -21.78 7.41
N ILE A 94 5.72 -21.38 6.23
CA ILE A 94 5.40 -22.27 5.10
C ILE A 94 6.52 -22.16 4.07
N ILE A 95 7.28 -23.22 3.92
CA ILE A 95 8.38 -23.31 2.95
C ILE A 95 7.81 -23.50 1.55
N LEU A 96 8.28 -22.72 0.60
CA LEU A 96 7.90 -22.77 -0.80
C LEU A 96 9.01 -23.40 -1.64
N ASN A 97 8.61 -24.00 -2.76
CA ASN A 97 9.55 -24.62 -3.71
C ASN A 97 10.14 -23.56 -4.66
N ASN A 98 10.76 -22.54 -4.09
CA ASN A 98 11.46 -21.51 -4.82
C ASN A 98 12.95 -21.50 -4.47
N LYS A 99 13.79 -21.34 -5.48
CA LYS A 99 15.22 -21.09 -5.29
C LYS A 99 15.39 -19.71 -4.63
N LEU A 100 16.24 -19.64 -3.62
CA LEU A 100 16.63 -18.37 -3.03
C LEU A 100 17.43 -17.55 -4.03
N ILE A 101 17.00 -16.33 -4.29
CA ILE A 101 17.71 -15.34 -5.11
C ILE A 101 17.87 -14.09 -4.25
N PRO A 102 19.10 -13.58 -4.05
CA PRO A 102 19.32 -12.33 -3.32
C PRO A 102 18.51 -11.17 -3.93
N PRO A 103 17.92 -10.30 -3.12
CA PRO A 103 17.21 -9.13 -3.61
C PRO A 103 18.15 -8.24 -4.42
N HIS A 104 17.61 -7.50 -5.35
CA HIS A 104 18.36 -6.57 -6.20
C HIS A 104 19.43 -7.23 -7.09
N SER A 105 19.31 -8.54 -7.37
CA SER A 105 20.17 -9.24 -8.34
C SER A 105 20.04 -8.64 -9.74
N ASN A 106 21.16 -8.57 -10.45
CA ASN A 106 21.23 -8.09 -11.83
C ASN A 106 21.38 -9.26 -12.80
N LEU A 107 21.22 -9.01 -14.10
CA LEU A 107 21.67 -9.96 -15.11
C LEU A 107 23.20 -10.19 -14.98
N GLU A 108 23.62 -11.42 -15.25
CA GLU A 108 25.03 -11.77 -15.28
C GLU A 108 25.80 -10.90 -16.28
N ILE A 109 27.00 -10.49 -15.91
CA ILE A 109 27.85 -9.65 -16.76
C ILE A 109 28.13 -10.39 -18.08
N GLY A 110 27.91 -9.74 -19.21
CA GLY A 110 28.06 -10.31 -20.55
C GLY A 110 26.82 -11.04 -21.08
N SER A 111 25.76 -11.19 -20.29
CA SER A 111 24.51 -11.75 -20.80
C SER A 111 23.87 -10.82 -21.85
N ASN A 112 23.24 -11.42 -22.87
CA ASN A 112 22.45 -10.66 -23.84
C ASN A 112 21.05 -10.34 -23.27
N PRO A 113 20.70 -9.06 -23.00
CA PRO A 113 19.42 -8.69 -22.43
C PRO A 113 18.21 -9.02 -23.33
N ASN A 114 18.44 -9.21 -24.63
CA ASN A 114 17.39 -9.59 -25.58
C ASN A 114 17.16 -11.10 -25.68
N ASN A 115 17.98 -11.91 -25.02
CA ASN A 115 17.85 -13.35 -25.00
C ASN A 115 17.05 -13.78 -23.74
N SER A 116 15.94 -14.47 -23.93
CA SER A 116 15.10 -14.97 -22.81
C SER A 116 15.86 -15.91 -21.87
N ASN A 117 16.83 -16.66 -22.37
CA ASN A 117 17.66 -17.56 -21.55
C ASN A 117 18.46 -16.80 -20.49
N SER A 118 18.78 -15.51 -20.72
CA SER A 118 19.47 -14.67 -19.73
C SER A 118 18.64 -14.44 -18.45
N TYR A 119 17.33 -14.68 -18.50
CA TYR A 119 16.39 -14.47 -17.38
C TYR A 119 15.94 -15.77 -16.70
N ILE A 120 16.46 -16.93 -17.12
CA ILE A 120 15.99 -18.23 -16.62
C ILE A 120 16.15 -18.39 -15.11
N ASN A 121 17.18 -17.77 -14.53
CA ASN A 121 17.42 -17.79 -13.09
C ASN A 121 16.37 -17.01 -12.28
N PHE A 122 15.59 -16.17 -12.94
CA PHE A 122 14.51 -15.38 -12.31
C PHE A 122 13.10 -15.97 -12.58
N SER A 123 13.03 -17.12 -13.28
CA SER A 123 11.81 -17.90 -13.48
C SER A 123 11.69 -18.93 -12.37
N LEU A 124 10.75 -18.73 -11.46
CA LEU A 124 10.58 -19.55 -10.25
C LEU A 124 9.20 -20.25 -10.27
N ASN A 125 8.89 -21.05 -9.24
CA ASN A 125 7.80 -22.02 -9.29
C ASN A 125 6.51 -21.52 -8.64
N GLU A 126 6.59 -21.02 -7.39
CA GLU A 126 5.43 -20.69 -6.58
C GLU A 126 5.29 -19.18 -6.42
N TYR A 127 4.31 -18.62 -7.12
CA TYR A 127 4.02 -17.19 -7.16
C TYR A 127 3.15 -16.79 -5.97
N ALA A 128 3.71 -16.00 -5.06
CA ALA A 128 3.04 -15.64 -3.81
C ALA A 128 1.66 -14.98 -4.01
N PRO A 129 1.43 -14.08 -4.99
CA PRO A 129 0.10 -13.51 -5.20
C PRO A 129 -0.96 -14.54 -5.60
N GLU A 130 -0.61 -15.63 -6.30
CA GLU A 130 -1.55 -16.72 -6.60
C GLU A 130 -1.86 -17.56 -5.36
N LEU A 131 -0.85 -17.81 -4.51
CA LEU A 131 -1.07 -18.50 -3.23
C LEU A 131 -1.97 -17.67 -2.31
N MET A 132 -1.74 -16.37 -2.22
CA MET A 132 -2.58 -15.44 -1.44
C MET A 132 -4.00 -15.40 -1.95
N HIS A 133 -4.18 -15.33 -3.28
CA HIS A 133 -5.51 -15.33 -3.89
C HIS A 133 -6.29 -16.61 -3.55
N ARG A 134 -5.66 -17.77 -3.68
CA ARG A 134 -6.27 -19.05 -3.30
C ARG A 134 -6.71 -19.05 -1.83
N LYS A 135 -5.88 -18.51 -0.92
CA LYS A 135 -6.21 -18.41 0.51
C LYS A 135 -7.35 -17.41 0.77
N ALA A 136 -7.48 -16.36 -0.02
CA ALA A 136 -8.61 -15.44 0.06
C ALA A 136 -9.93 -16.14 -0.37
N VAL A 137 -9.89 -16.91 -1.44
CA VAL A 137 -11.01 -17.75 -1.89
C VAL A 137 -11.41 -18.76 -0.80
N GLU A 138 -10.45 -19.55 -0.29
CA GLU A 138 -10.66 -20.54 0.78
C GLU A 138 -11.29 -19.90 2.04
N PHE A 139 -10.83 -18.69 2.41
CA PHE A 139 -11.38 -17.96 3.55
C PHE A 139 -12.83 -17.55 3.35
N ILE A 140 -13.18 -16.98 2.17
CA ILE A 140 -14.56 -16.60 1.85
C ILE A 140 -15.46 -17.85 1.85
N GLU A 141 -15.05 -18.93 1.16
CA GLU A 141 -15.82 -20.17 1.08
C GLU A 141 -16.11 -20.79 2.45
N SER A 142 -15.16 -20.69 3.38
CA SER A 142 -15.29 -21.21 4.73
C SER A 142 -16.14 -20.34 5.66
N ASN A 143 -16.52 -19.13 5.22
CA ASN A 143 -17.21 -18.15 6.07
C ASN A 143 -18.50 -17.58 5.46
N THR A 144 -19.11 -18.26 4.50
CA THR A 144 -20.36 -17.82 3.83
C THR A 144 -21.52 -17.62 4.79
N ASP A 145 -21.57 -18.37 5.87
CA ASP A 145 -22.62 -18.30 6.89
C ASP A 145 -22.24 -17.39 8.09
N ASN A 146 -21.08 -16.72 8.02
CA ASN A 146 -20.60 -15.85 9.07
C ASN A 146 -20.46 -14.40 8.57
N SER A 147 -20.63 -13.43 9.47
CA SER A 147 -20.10 -12.10 9.21
C SER A 147 -18.56 -12.19 9.18
N PHE A 148 -17.95 -11.68 8.11
CA PHE A 148 -16.49 -11.70 7.98
C PHE A 148 -15.90 -10.35 7.58
N PHE A 149 -14.64 -10.18 7.90
CA PHE A 149 -13.81 -9.08 7.47
C PHE A 149 -12.51 -9.63 6.86
N LEU A 150 -12.28 -9.37 5.58
CA LEU A 150 -11.07 -9.74 4.87
C LEU A 150 -10.29 -8.49 4.46
N LEU A 151 -9.10 -8.31 5.01
CA LEU A 151 -8.13 -7.33 4.52
C LEU A 151 -7.14 -8.02 3.58
N TYR A 152 -7.37 -7.86 2.27
CA TYR A 152 -6.50 -8.44 1.24
C TYR A 152 -5.45 -7.41 0.79
N ALA A 153 -4.30 -7.39 1.47
CA ALA A 153 -3.17 -6.50 1.20
C ALA A 153 -2.24 -7.09 0.13
N SER A 154 -2.76 -7.19 -1.12
CA SER A 154 -2.01 -7.74 -2.25
C SER A 154 -0.70 -6.99 -2.46
N PRO A 155 0.45 -7.67 -2.71
CA PRO A 155 1.69 -7.01 -3.07
C PRO A 155 1.70 -6.47 -4.51
N LEU A 156 0.68 -6.77 -5.33
CA LEU A 156 0.59 -6.29 -6.72
C LEU A 156 0.05 -4.85 -6.78
N PRO A 157 0.54 -4.02 -7.70
CA PRO A 157 1.63 -4.25 -8.68
C PRO A 157 3.00 -3.72 -8.21
N HIS A 158 3.37 -3.92 -6.93
CA HIS A 158 4.69 -3.51 -6.43
C HIS A 158 5.82 -4.27 -7.15
N VAL A 159 6.93 -3.59 -7.42
CA VAL A 159 8.14 -4.24 -7.96
C VAL A 159 8.72 -5.27 -6.97
N PRO A 160 9.39 -6.32 -7.45
CA PRO A 160 9.96 -6.53 -8.78
C PRO A 160 8.91 -6.87 -9.84
N LEU A 161 9.28 -6.65 -11.11
CA LEU A 161 8.43 -6.95 -12.26
C LEU A 161 8.36 -8.47 -12.48
N GLN A 162 7.40 -9.11 -11.84
CA GLN A 162 7.16 -10.54 -11.90
C GLN A 162 5.65 -10.80 -12.03
N ALA A 163 5.25 -11.56 -13.05
CA ALA A 163 3.85 -11.84 -13.34
C ALA A 163 3.68 -13.21 -14.02
N PRO A 164 2.47 -13.79 -14.00
CA PRO A 164 2.17 -15.01 -14.74
C PRO A 164 2.45 -14.86 -16.25
N ILE A 165 3.12 -15.85 -16.82
CA ILE A 165 3.59 -15.81 -18.21
C ILE A 165 2.44 -15.62 -19.23
N LYS A 166 1.23 -16.10 -18.91
CA LYS A 166 0.03 -15.91 -19.74
C LYS A 166 -0.20 -14.44 -20.08
N TRP A 167 -0.18 -13.59 -19.04
CA TRP A 167 -0.41 -12.16 -19.17
C TRP A 167 0.81 -11.44 -19.77
N VAL A 168 2.03 -11.83 -19.40
CA VAL A 168 3.25 -11.26 -20.00
C VAL A 168 3.26 -11.49 -21.51
N ASN A 169 2.93 -12.71 -21.98
CA ASN A 169 2.88 -13.03 -23.41
C ASN A 169 1.76 -12.28 -24.14
N TYR A 170 0.60 -12.07 -23.47
CA TYR A 170 -0.47 -11.25 -24.01
C TYR A 170 0.01 -9.81 -24.27
N TYR A 171 0.64 -9.20 -23.27
CA TYR A 171 1.10 -7.82 -23.38
C TYR A 171 2.33 -7.65 -24.27
N ARG A 172 3.22 -8.62 -24.36
CA ARG A 172 4.31 -8.61 -25.38
C ARG A 172 3.76 -8.48 -26.80
N LYS A 173 2.70 -9.21 -27.12
CA LYS A 173 2.02 -9.11 -28.44
C LYS A 173 1.33 -7.76 -28.62
N LYS A 174 0.74 -7.22 -27.58
CA LYS A 174 -0.05 -5.98 -27.62
C LYS A 174 0.82 -4.72 -27.65
N LEU A 175 1.91 -4.69 -26.90
CA LEU A 175 2.78 -3.51 -26.76
C LEU A 175 3.98 -3.50 -27.70
N GLY A 176 4.32 -4.66 -28.30
CA GLY A 176 5.46 -4.79 -29.20
C GLY A 176 6.81 -4.84 -28.49
N SER A 177 7.86 -4.45 -29.20
CA SER A 177 9.23 -4.45 -28.67
C SER A 177 9.46 -3.33 -27.66
N GLU A 178 10.23 -3.62 -26.64
CA GLU A 178 10.58 -2.69 -25.57
C GLU A 178 12.03 -2.90 -25.10
N GLN A 179 12.59 -1.93 -24.37
CA GLN A 179 13.93 -2.05 -23.83
C GLN A 179 13.91 -2.91 -22.56
N PRO A 180 14.74 -3.96 -22.48
CA PRO A 180 14.86 -4.76 -21.28
C PRO A 180 15.38 -3.95 -20.08
N TYR A 181 14.89 -4.29 -18.90
CA TYR A 181 15.45 -3.86 -17.62
C TYR A 181 16.43 -4.90 -17.11
N THR A 182 17.70 -4.55 -16.98
CA THR A 182 18.79 -5.48 -16.64
C THR A 182 19.01 -5.66 -15.13
N GLY A 183 18.19 -5.01 -14.30
CA GLY A 183 18.35 -4.97 -12.85
C GLY A 183 19.26 -3.80 -12.43
N LYS A 184 18.85 -3.06 -11.45
CA LYS A 184 19.65 -1.99 -10.80
C LYS A 184 19.21 -1.82 -9.35
N SER A 185 17.91 -1.94 -9.10
CA SER A 185 17.31 -1.83 -7.78
C SER A 185 16.39 -3.01 -7.44
N TYR A 186 15.94 -3.75 -8.45
CA TYR A 186 15.09 -4.94 -8.36
C TYR A 186 15.51 -5.94 -9.44
N PHE A 187 14.89 -7.12 -9.47
CA PHE A 187 15.19 -8.16 -10.44
C PHE A 187 15.03 -7.68 -11.88
N PRO A 188 15.87 -8.18 -12.81
CA PRO A 188 15.77 -7.85 -14.23
C PRO A 188 14.46 -8.37 -14.83
N SER A 189 13.98 -7.69 -15.87
CA SER A 189 12.83 -8.09 -16.66
C SER A 189 13.11 -7.87 -18.14
N GLN A 190 12.91 -8.91 -18.95
CA GLN A 190 13.09 -8.81 -20.40
C GLN A 190 12.06 -7.90 -21.05
N SER A 191 10.87 -7.83 -20.47
CA SER A 191 9.74 -7.06 -21.00
C SER A 191 9.08 -6.27 -19.89
N PRO A 192 9.71 -5.18 -19.40
CA PRO A 192 9.27 -4.48 -18.20
C PRO A 192 7.86 -3.87 -18.33
N ARG A 193 7.51 -3.25 -19.48
CA ARG A 193 6.15 -2.72 -19.71
C ARG A 193 5.12 -3.84 -19.77
N ALA A 194 5.40 -4.91 -20.53
CA ALA A 194 4.50 -6.04 -20.63
C ALA A 194 4.31 -6.71 -19.27
N THR A 195 5.37 -6.85 -18.47
CA THR A 195 5.30 -7.46 -17.15
C THR A 195 4.53 -6.59 -16.16
N TYR A 196 4.73 -5.26 -16.15
CA TYR A 196 3.96 -4.37 -15.29
C TYR A 196 2.46 -4.39 -15.63
N ALA A 197 2.11 -4.33 -16.91
CA ALA A 197 0.72 -4.48 -17.36
C ALA A 197 0.13 -5.85 -16.97
N ALA A 198 0.94 -6.91 -17.05
CA ALA A 198 0.56 -8.26 -16.64
C ALA A 198 0.27 -8.35 -15.13
N MET A 199 1.07 -7.68 -14.29
CA MET A 199 0.81 -7.61 -12.84
C MET A 199 -0.53 -6.95 -12.52
N ILE A 200 -0.85 -5.85 -13.21
CA ILE A 200 -2.12 -5.15 -13.05
C ILE A 200 -3.28 -6.05 -13.48
N SER A 201 -3.18 -6.74 -14.63
CA SER A 201 -4.22 -7.67 -15.09
C SER A 201 -4.36 -8.89 -14.18
N THR A 202 -3.29 -9.34 -13.54
CA THR A 202 -3.37 -10.41 -12.53
C THR A 202 -4.16 -9.94 -11.31
N LEU A 203 -3.93 -8.72 -10.84
CA LEU A 203 -4.70 -8.14 -9.74
C LEU A 203 -6.18 -7.96 -10.10
N ASP A 204 -6.46 -7.46 -11.31
CA ASP A 204 -7.83 -7.28 -11.82
C ASP A 204 -8.58 -8.62 -11.93
N GLU A 205 -7.92 -9.67 -12.46
CA GLU A 205 -8.44 -11.03 -12.51
C GLU A 205 -8.79 -11.55 -11.10
N GLN A 206 -7.89 -11.37 -10.14
CA GLN A 206 -8.10 -11.79 -8.75
C GLN A 206 -9.28 -11.07 -8.08
N VAL A 207 -9.43 -9.77 -8.31
CA VAL A 207 -10.60 -9.02 -7.83
C VAL A 207 -11.89 -9.54 -8.49
N GLY A 208 -11.85 -9.77 -9.81
CA GLY A 208 -12.97 -10.33 -10.55
C GLY A 208 -13.42 -11.69 -10.02
N ASP A 209 -12.45 -12.57 -9.73
CA ASP A 209 -12.74 -13.91 -9.18
C ASP A 209 -13.40 -13.83 -7.79
N LEU A 210 -12.94 -12.92 -6.90
CA LEU A 210 -13.55 -12.73 -5.59
C LEU A 210 -14.98 -12.18 -5.69
N VAL A 211 -15.24 -11.23 -6.60
CA VAL A 211 -16.59 -10.71 -6.85
C VAL A 211 -17.50 -11.79 -7.40
N ALA A 212 -17.01 -12.61 -8.34
CA ALA A 212 -17.76 -13.73 -8.89
C ALA A 212 -18.09 -14.78 -7.83
N LEU A 213 -17.13 -15.10 -6.95
CA LEU A 213 -17.32 -16.01 -5.82
C LEU A 213 -18.42 -15.50 -4.86
N LEU A 214 -18.37 -14.23 -4.47
CA LEU A 214 -19.38 -13.63 -3.59
C LEU A 214 -20.78 -13.71 -4.22
N SER A 215 -20.88 -13.51 -5.53
CA SER A 215 -22.13 -13.65 -6.28
C SER A 215 -22.61 -15.10 -6.35
N GLU A 216 -21.71 -16.06 -6.62
CA GLU A 216 -22.02 -17.50 -6.64
C GLU A 216 -22.53 -18.00 -5.30
N LYS A 217 -21.94 -17.53 -4.20
CA LYS A 217 -22.36 -17.85 -2.84
C LYS A 217 -23.60 -17.09 -2.37
N ASN A 218 -24.17 -16.21 -3.19
CA ASN A 218 -25.33 -15.37 -2.88
C ASN A 218 -25.14 -14.46 -1.65
N ILE A 219 -23.95 -13.89 -1.50
CA ILE A 219 -23.60 -12.96 -0.40
C ILE A 219 -23.08 -11.61 -0.90
N LEU A 220 -23.04 -11.38 -2.21
CA LEU A 220 -22.52 -10.13 -2.79
C LEU A 220 -23.35 -8.91 -2.36
N ASP A 221 -24.68 -9.06 -2.27
CA ASP A 221 -25.60 -7.99 -1.85
C ASP A 221 -25.44 -7.62 -0.35
N ASN A 222 -24.87 -8.51 0.45
CA ASN A 222 -24.57 -8.28 1.86
C ASN A 222 -23.05 -8.07 2.11
N THR A 223 -22.28 -7.75 1.07
CA THR A 223 -20.82 -7.55 1.18
C THR A 223 -20.42 -6.19 0.63
N LEU A 224 -19.85 -5.34 1.50
CA LEU A 224 -19.16 -4.13 1.07
C LEU A 224 -17.75 -4.50 0.58
N ILE A 225 -17.42 -4.12 -0.65
CA ILE A 225 -16.09 -4.26 -1.23
C ILE A 225 -15.47 -2.86 -1.35
N ILE A 226 -14.29 -2.67 -0.76
CA ILE A 226 -13.48 -1.45 -0.94
C ILE A 226 -12.18 -1.85 -1.63
N PHE A 227 -11.93 -1.25 -2.80
CA PHE A 227 -10.66 -1.37 -3.51
C PHE A 227 -9.91 -0.05 -3.44
N THR A 228 -8.64 -0.09 -3.02
CA THR A 228 -7.79 1.09 -2.91
C THR A 228 -6.31 0.70 -2.97
N SER A 229 -5.40 1.66 -2.82
CA SER A 229 -3.95 1.45 -2.75
C SER A 229 -3.37 2.14 -1.53
N ASP A 230 -2.23 1.66 -1.04
CA ASP A 230 -1.51 2.22 0.11
C ASP A 230 -0.77 3.53 -0.22
N ASN A 231 -0.34 3.68 -1.48
CA ASN A 231 0.38 4.86 -1.99
C ASN A 231 0.29 4.99 -3.51
N GLY A 232 0.74 6.11 -4.03
CA GLY A 232 0.85 6.35 -5.46
C GLY A 232 1.87 5.44 -6.17
N PRO A 233 1.92 5.45 -7.52
CA PRO A 233 2.72 4.52 -8.31
C PRO A 233 4.21 4.70 -8.11
N THR A 234 4.95 3.59 -8.33
CA THR A 234 6.41 3.59 -8.33
C THR A 234 6.97 4.13 -9.66
N TYR A 235 8.19 4.64 -9.58
CA TYR A 235 9.01 5.11 -10.71
C TYR A 235 10.34 4.33 -10.80
N THR A 236 10.48 3.23 -10.07
CA THR A 236 11.72 2.45 -9.97
C THR A 236 11.53 1.01 -10.45
N GLY A 237 12.59 0.19 -10.40
CA GLY A 237 12.53 -1.25 -10.65
C GLY A 237 12.18 -1.65 -12.09
N GLY A 238 12.43 -0.77 -13.07
CA GLY A 238 12.13 -1.02 -14.47
C GLY A 238 10.73 -0.58 -14.91
N VAL A 239 9.93 0.01 -14.02
CA VAL A 239 8.62 0.56 -14.39
C VAL A 239 8.81 1.80 -15.25
N ASP A 240 8.18 1.82 -16.43
CA ASP A 240 8.13 2.99 -17.30
C ASP A 240 6.98 3.92 -16.89
N GLY A 241 7.27 4.80 -15.92
CA GLY A 241 6.28 5.73 -15.38
C GLY A 241 5.71 6.70 -16.42
N ASN A 242 6.50 7.09 -17.42
CA ASN A 242 6.05 7.99 -18.51
C ASN A 242 5.08 7.29 -19.45
N PHE A 243 5.35 6.01 -19.77
CA PHE A 243 4.48 5.22 -20.63
C PHE A 243 3.13 4.96 -19.97
N PHE A 244 3.13 4.52 -18.72
CA PHE A 244 1.90 4.17 -18.02
C PHE A 244 1.14 5.38 -17.48
N ASN A 245 1.84 6.41 -17.03
CA ASN A 245 1.24 7.60 -16.41
C ASN A 245 0.14 7.26 -15.39
N SER A 246 0.43 6.30 -14.51
CA SER A 246 -0.55 5.63 -13.65
C SER A 246 -1.20 6.54 -12.60
N ALA A 247 -0.61 7.69 -12.29
CA ALA A 247 -1.19 8.66 -11.35
C ALA A 247 -2.00 9.76 -12.04
N LYS A 248 -2.17 9.73 -13.37
CA LYS A 248 -2.94 10.77 -14.08
C LYS A 248 -4.30 11.03 -13.40
N PRO A 249 -4.70 12.32 -13.18
CA PRO A 249 -4.13 13.57 -13.73
C PRO A 249 -2.94 14.13 -12.95
N PHE A 250 -2.51 13.49 -11.86
CA PHE A 250 -1.40 13.94 -11.02
C PHE A 250 -0.07 13.64 -11.68
N LYS A 251 0.98 14.37 -11.27
CA LYS A 251 2.34 14.08 -11.68
C LYS A 251 2.87 12.83 -10.96
N ALA A 252 3.58 11.94 -11.65
CA ALA A 252 3.99 10.63 -11.14
C ALA A 252 5.46 10.30 -11.41
N GLU A 253 6.35 11.26 -11.24
CA GLU A 253 7.80 11.07 -11.33
C GLU A 253 8.46 11.17 -9.95
N TYR A 254 9.78 10.94 -9.89
CA TYR A 254 10.56 11.20 -8.67
C TYR A 254 10.31 12.63 -8.17
N GLY A 255 9.96 12.76 -6.90
CA GLY A 255 9.58 14.03 -6.29
C GLY A 255 8.06 14.24 -6.17
N TRP A 256 7.23 13.50 -6.89
CA TRP A 256 5.76 13.62 -6.88
C TRP A 256 5.01 12.30 -6.64
N ALA A 257 5.62 11.16 -6.95
CA ALA A 257 5.01 9.83 -6.81
C ALA A 257 5.31 9.20 -5.44
N LYS A 258 5.30 7.87 -5.37
CA LYS A 258 5.57 7.08 -4.14
C LYS A 258 6.75 7.64 -3.32
N GLY A 259 6.53 7.84 -2.03
CA GLY A 259 7.50 8.40 -1.08
C GLY A 259 7.45 9.92 -0.95
N PHE A 260 6.60 10.60 -1.73
CA PHE A 260 6.42 12.05 -1.65
C PHE A 260 4.99 12.42 -1.29
N LEU A 261 4.82 13.58 -0.62
CA LEU A 261 3.52 14.04 -0.14
C LEU A 261 2.73 14.88 -1.16
N HIS A 262 3.15 14.88 -2.43
CA HIS A 262 2.35 15.42 -3.52
C HIS A 262 1.17 14.51 -3.85
N GLU A 263 0.16 15.04 -4.57
CA GLU A 263 -1.06 14.26 -4.92
C GLU A 263 -0.72 12.92 -5.59
N GLY A 264 0.27 12.91 -6.50
CA GLY A 264 0.70 11.67 -7.17
C GLY A 264 1.29 10.60 -6.24
N GLY A 265 1.72 10.98 -5.04
CA GLY A 265 2.27 10.05 -4.04
C GLY A 265 1.25 9.57 -3.01
N ILE A 266 0.24 10.39 -2.69
CA ILE A 266 -0.70 10.11 -1.59
C ILE A 266 -2.17 10.07 -2.00
N ARG A 267 -2.56 10.64 -3.14
CA ARG A 267 -3.94 10.56 -3.62
C ARG A 267 -4.13 9.32 -4.48
N VAL A 268 -4.70 8.28 -3.87
CA VAL A 268 -4.88 6.96 -4.45
C VAL A 268 -6.31 6.77 -4.95
N PRO A 269 -6.53 5.87 -5.94
CA PRO A 269 -7.88 5.50 -6.33
C PRO A 269 -8.60 4.80 -5.17
N MET A 270 -9.92 5.04 -5.06
CA MET A 270 -10.79 4.31 -4.18
C MET A 270 -12.09 3.96 -4.92
N ILE A 271 -12.49 2.70 -4.86
CA ILE A 271 -13.77 2.21 -5.37
C ILE A 271 -14.47 1.50 -4.22
N ALA A 272 -15.73 1.86 -3.96
CA ALA A 272 -16.58 1.14 -3.04
C ALA A 272 -17.79 0.56 -3.79
N SER A 273 -18.07 -0.70 -3.56
CA SER A 273 -19.19 -1.41 -4.17
C SER A 273 -19.96 -2.17 -3.09
N TRP A 274 -21.26 -1.91 -3.01
CA TRP A 274 -22.19 -2.66 -2.18
C TRP A 274 -23.52 -2.71 -2.91
N GLU A 275 -23.88 -3.88 -3.38
CA GLU A 275 -25.06 -4.05 -4.22
C GLU A 275 -26.32 -3.62 -3.47
N ASN A 276 -27.21 -2.92 -4.14
CA ASN A 276 -28.44 -2.34 -3.60
C ASN A 276 -28.27 -1.24 -2.52
N HIS A 277 -27.07 -0.91 -2.09
CA HIS A 277 -26.78 0.10 -1.07
C HIS A 277 -26.04 1.31 -1.67
N ILE A 278 -25.00 1.07 -2.45
CA ILE A 278 -24.24 2.14 -3.11
C ILE A 278 -24.73 2.27 -4.56
N LYS A 279 -25.13 3.48 -4.96
CA LYS A 279 -25.61 3.74 -6.32
C LYS A 279 -24.51 3.47 -7.35
N LYS A 280 -24.78 2.59 -8.30
CA LYS A 280 -23.87 2.25 -9.41
C LYS A 280 -23.47 3.49 -10.20
N GLY A 281 -22.16 3.65 -10.47
CA GLY A 281 -21.60 4.77 -11.25
C GLY A 281 -21.62 6.11 -10.52
N SER A 282 -21.91 6.16 -9.23
CA SER A 282 -21.75 7.38 -8.44
C SER A 282 -20.28 7.78 -8.30
N VAL A 283 -20.03 9.09 -8.27
CA VAL A 283 -18.70 9.68 -8.06
C VAL A 283 -18.82 10.72 -6.96
N SER A 284 -17.81 10.84 -6.12
CA SER A 284 -17.77 11.81 -5.03
C SER A 284 -16.41 12.51 -4.98
N ASP A 285 -16.43 13.82 -4.73
CA ASP A 285 -15.24 14.65 -4.44
C ASP A 285 -15.00 14.82 -2.94
N HIS A 286 -15.61 13.97 -2.10
CA HIS A 286 -15.39 14.00 -0.66
C HIS A 286 -13.92 13.73 -0.34
N LEU A 287 -13.32 14.66 0.43
CA LEU A 287 -11.93 14.55 0.87
C LEU A 287 -11.85 13.68 2.13
N SER A 288 -11.24 12.51 2.02
CA SER A 288 -11.03 11.56 3.12
C SER A 288 -9.59 11.04 3.15
N GLY A 289 -9.22 10.44 4.27
CA GLY A 289 -7.95 9.74 4.44
C GLY A 289 -8.16 8.31 5.00
N PHE A 290 -7.09 7.52 5.11
CA PHE A 290 -7.20 6.15 5.64
C PHE A 290 -7.70 6.09 7.08
N GLN A 291 -7.45 7.13 7.91
CA GLN A 291 -8.00 7.23 9.26
C GLN A 291 -9.54 7.21 9.27
N ASP A 292 -10.18 7.62 8.19
CA ASP A 292 -11.65 7.68 8.08
C ASP A 292 -12.26 6.29 7.82
N VAL A 293 -11.48 5.37 7.25
CA VAL A 293 -11.91 3.99 6.99
C VAL A 293 -12.27 3.29 8.30
N PHE A 294 -11.51 3.54 9.37
CA PHE A 294 -11.73 2.97 10.69
C PHE A 294 -13.19 3.20 11.17
N LEU A 295 -13.61 4.47 11.29
CA LEU A 295 -14.97 4.79 11.73
C LEU A 295 -16.03 4.38 10.70
N THR A 296 -15.74 4.50 9.41
CA THR A 296 -16.67 4.13 8.34
C THR A 296 -17.02 2.64 8.39
N VAL A 297 -16.01 1.79 8.56
CA VAL A 297 -16.21 0.33 8.63
C VAL A 297 -16.96 -0.06 9.90
N LEU A 298 -16.65 0.53 11.07
CA LEU A 298 -17.37 0.26 12.30
C LEU A 298 -18.83 0.68 12.21
N GLU A 299 -19.12 1.86 11.66
CA GLU A 299 -20.49 2.34 11.48
C GLU A 299 -21.29 1.42 10.57
N LEU A 300 -20.71 0.99 9.43
CA LEU A 300 -21.36 0.08 8.50
C LEU A 300 -21.57 -1.33 9.09
N ALA A 301 -20.70 -1.76 9.99
CA ALA A 301 -20.86 -3.01 10.74
C ALA A 301 -21.87 -2.89 11.89
N GLY A 302 -22.43 -1.69 12.13
CA GLY A 302 -23.35 -1.44 13.26
C GLY A 302 -22.66 -1.49 14.63
N ILE A 303 -21.34 -1.31 14.65
CA ILE A 303 -20.52 -1.39 15.87
C ILE A 303 -20.35 0.02 16.47
N HIS A 304 -20.93 0.22 17.63
CA HIS A 304 -20.73 1.44 18.42
C HIS A 304 -19.59 1.24 19.39
N HIS A 305 -18.45 1.82 19.11
CA HIS A 305 -17.28 1.77 19.98
C HIS A 305 -16.76 3.20 20.22
N PRO A 306 -16.61 3.63 21.49
CA PRO A 306 -16.03 4.92 21.79
C PRO A 306 -14.54 4.90 21.51
N VAL A 307 -14.15 5.35 20.31
CA VAL A 307 -12.75 5.43 19.88
C VAL A 307 -12.38 6.88 19.68
N GLU A 308 -11.32 7.32 20.35
CA GLU A 308 -10.69 8.58 20.04
C GLU A 308 -9.81 8.40 18.79
N THR A 309 -10.18 9.04 17.69
CA THR A 309 -9.48 8.94 16.40
C THR A 309 -9.56 10.26 15.64
N ASP A 310 -8.60 10.49 14.77
CA ASP A 310 -8.58 11.64 13.85
C ASP A 310 -9.53 11.45 12.64
N GLY A 311 -10.17 10.29 12.51
CA GLY A 311 -11.03 9.95 11.38
C GLY A 311 -12.44 10.54 11.48
N ILE A 312 -13.08 10.70 10.33
CA ILE A 312 -14.49 11.05 10.17
C ILE A 312 -15.15 10.00 9.29
N SER A 313 -16.23 9.38 9.76
CA SER A 313 -16.96 8.41 8.93
C SER A 313 -17.51 9.07 7.67
N PHE A 314 -17.33 8.42 6.52
CA PHE A 314 -17.88 8.84 5.24
C PHE A 314 -19.00 7.94 4.72
N VAL A 315 -19.71 7.26 5.63
CA VAL A 315 -20.89 6.42 5.29
C VAL A 315 -21.93 7.22 4.51
N ASN A 316 -22.24 8.46 4.92
CA ASN A 316 -23.18 9.29 4.20
C ASN A 316 -22.76 9.52 2.74
N THR A 317 -21.48 9.74 2.49
CA THR A 317 -20.93 9.86 1.14
C THR A 317 -21.13 8.57 0.34
N LEU A 318 -20.85 7.40 0.92
CA LEU A 318 -21.05 6.11 0.27
C LEU A 318 -22.52 5.87 -0.09
N MET A 319 -23.45 6.24 0.79
CA MET A 319 -24.89 6.08 0.59
C MET A 319 -25.51 7.18 -0.31
N GLY A 320 -24.71 8.13 -0.81
CA GLY A 320 -25.21 9.24 -1.63
C GLY A 320 -26.01 10.27 -0.84
N LEU A 321 -25.80 10.33 0.46
CA LEU A 321 -26.42 11.29 1.38
C LEU A 321 -25.49 12.49 1.60
N GLU A 322 -26.02 13.55 2.22
CA GLU A 322 -25.24 14.74 2.57
C GLU A 322 -24.19 14.42 3.65
N GLN A 323 -22.92 14.60 3.33
CA GLN A 323 -21.81 14.50 4.27
C GLN A 323 -21.62 15.81 5.03
N LYS A 324 -22.18 15.89 6.23
CA LYS A 324 -22.14 17.10 7.06
C LYS A 324 -20.80 17.34 7.71
N GLU A 325 -20.21 16.29 8.27
CA GLU A 325 -18.89 16.36 8.89
C GLU A 325 -17.80 16.20 7.85
N LYS A 326 -16.84 17.12 7.86
CA LYS A 326 -15.73 17.17 6.90
C LYS A 326 -14.45 17.62 7.58
N HIS A 327 -13.33 17.10 7.11
CA HIS A 327 -12.03 17.59 7.56
C HIS A 327 -11.84 19.08 7.24
N LYS A 328 -11.43 19.85 8.25
CA LYS A 328 -11.00 21.24 8.06
C LYS A 328 -9.66 21.33 7.33
N TYR A 329 -8.85 20.30 7.48
CA TYR A 329 -7.58 20.04 6.81
C TYR A 329 -7.21 18.57 6.98
N LEU A 330 -6.33 18.06 6.10
CA LEU A 330 -5.61 16.81 6.31
C LEU A 330 -4.13 17.12 6.48
N TYR A 331 -3.45 16.39 7.35
CA TYR A 331 -2.03 16.54 7.64
C TYR A 331 -1.30 15.22 7.43
N TRP A 332 -0.10 15.31 6.87
CA TRP A 332 0.82 14.19 6.69
C TRP A 332 2.22 14.59 7.09
N GLU A 333 2.93 13.65 7.68
CA GLU A 333 4.35 13.77 8.00
C GLU A 333 5.06 12.45 7.72
N ILE A 334 6.21 12.52 7.07
CA ILE A 334 7.05 11.37 6.75
C ILE A 334 8.52 11.72 6.95
N PRO A 335 9.27 10.94 7.76
CA PRO A 335 10.69 11.19 7.99
C PRO A 335 11.57 10.75 6.81
N GLU A 336 11.06 9.94 5.90
CA GLU A 336 11.82 9.47 4.74
C GLU A 336 11.97 10.56 3.66
N TYR A 337 12.80 10.29 2.66
CA TYR A 337 13.07 11.21 1.52
C TYR A 337 13.46 12.63 1.96
N GLY A 338 14.25 12.74 3.03
CA GLY A 338 14.75 14.03 3.54
C GLY A 338 13.87 14.71 4.59
N GLY A 339 12.78 14.05 4.99
CA GLY A 339 11.77 14.59 5.92
C GLY A 339 10.80 15.56 5.23
N GLN A 340 9.51 15.28 5.35
CA GLN A 340 8.46 16.04 4.67
C GLN A 340 7.27 16.24 5.60
N GLN A 341 6.57 17.37 5.42
CA GLN A 341 5.25 17.65 5.99
C GLN A 341 4.34 18.19 4.90
N ALA A 342 3.06 17.85 4.92
CA ALA A 342 2.06 18.44 4.04
C ALA A 342 0.75 18.72 4.77
N VAL A 343 0.07 19.78 4.34
CA VAL A 343 -1.27 20.13 4.81
C VAL A 343 -2.16 20.42 3.61
N ARG A 344 -3.28 19.72 3.52
CA ARG A 344 -4.34 20.01 2.54
C ARG A 344 -5.44 20.83 3.21
N MET A 345 -5.75 22.00 2.68
CA MET A 345 -6.78 22.93 3.17
C MET A 345 -7.70 23.34 2.03
N GLY A 346 -8.79 22.61 1.83
CA GLY A 346 -9.67 22.84 0.69
C GLY A 346 -8.92 22.65 -0.64
N ALA A 347 -8.85 23.67 -1.48
CA ALA A 347 -8.11 23.64 -2.74
C ALA A 347 -6.58 23.78 -2.56
N PHE A 348 -6.11 24.36 -1.46
CA PHE A 348 -4.69 24.58 -1.25
C PHE A 348 -3.99 23.40 -0.60
N LYS A 349 -2.78 23.13 -1.07
CA LYS A 349 -1.86 22.17 -0.46
C LYS A 349 -0.49 22.81 -0.21
N ALA A 350 -0.10 22.79 1.05
CA ALA A 350 1.19 23.29 1.51
C ALA A 350 2.13 22.11 1.77
N ILE A 351 3.36 22.15 1.27
CA ILE A 351 4.35 21.09 1.41
C ILE A 351 5.68 21.68 1.90
N ARG A 352 6.27 21.05 2.92
CA ARG A 352 7.64 21.28 3.39
C ARG A 352 8.48 20.05 3.09
N LYS A 353 9.68 20.23 2.52
CA LYS A 353 10.57 19.15 2.11
C LYS A 353 11.99 19.35 2.64
N ASN A 354 12.75 18.27 2.75
CA ASN A 354 14.16 18.29 3.17
C ASN A 354 14.37 18.88 4.59
N ILE A 355 13.48 18.53 5.51
CA ILE A 355 13.52 19.02 6.91
C ILE A 355 14.83 18.63 7.59
N PHE A 356 15.38 17.44 7.31
CA PHE A 356 16.69 17.00 7.82
C PHE A 356 17.87 17.87 7.33
N LYS A 357 17.67 18.68 6.29
CA LYS A 357 18.64 19.67 5.80
C LYS A 357 18.34 21.08 6.32
N ASN A 358 17.55 21.19 7.40
CA ASN A 358 17.08 22.45 7.99
C ASN A 358 16.29 23.34 7.00
N ASN A 359 15.67 22.74 5.98
CA ASN A 359 14.77 23.47 5.11
C ASN A 359 13.37 23.56 5.74
N LEU A 360 12.98 24.76 6.18
CA LEU A 360 11.67 25.05 6.77
C LEU A 360 10.76 25.82 5.83
N SER A 361 11.19 26.11 4.59
CA SER A 361 10.35 26.76 3.60
C SER A 361 9.15 25.89 3.22
N ILE A 362 8.03 26.55 2.94
CA ILE A 362 6.78 25.90 2.55
C ILE A 362 6.47 26.27 1.09
N GLU A 363 6.30 25.28 0.24
CA GLU A 363 5.72 25.45 -1.09
C GLU A 363 4.19 25.37 -0.96
N LEU A 364 3.47 26.17 -1.73
CA LEU A 364 2.00 26.18 -1.75
C LEU A 364 1.51 25.97 -3.19
N PHE A 365 0.54 25.07 -3.32
CA PHE A 365 -0.08 24.74 -4.61
C PHE A 365 -1.59 24.95 -4.54
N ASP A 366 -2.17 25.57 -5.57
CA ASP A 366 -3.62 25.68 -5.75
C ASP A 366 -4.10 24.54 -6.66
N LEU A 367 -4.60 23.47 -6.06
CA LEU A 367 -5.02 22.27 -6.77
C LEU A 367 -6.29 22.45 -7.60
N ALA A 368 -7.00 23.58 -7.47
CA ALA A 368 -8.12 23.88 -8.35
C ALA A 368 -7.65 24.29 -9.75
N THR A 369 -6.45 24.89 -9.86
CA THR A 369 -5.87 25.38 -11.11
C THR A 369 -4.63 24.63 -11.54
N ASP A 370 -3.90 24.02 -10.59
CA ASP A 370 -2.66 23.26 -10.80
C ASP A 370 -2.70 21.93 -10.05
N ILE A 371 -3.45 20.97 -10.59
CA ILE A 371 -3.58 19.62 -10.02
C ILE A 371 -2.27 18.81 -10.01
N GLN A 372 -1.26 19.27 -10.79
CA GLN A 372 0.05 18.63 -10.91
C GLN A 372 1.09 19.18 -9.93
N GLU A 373 0.74 20.21 -9.16
CA GLU A 373 1.63 20.81 -8.16
C GLU A 373 2.98 21.27 -8.74
N THR A 374 2.92 22.03 -9.82
CA THR A 374 4.09 22.50 -10.56
C THR A 374 4.37 23.99 -10.35
N ILE A 375 3.39 24.76 -9.90
CA ILE A 375 3.44 26.21 -9.73
C ILE A 375 3.34 26.56 -8.25
N ASN A 376 4.46 26.94 -7.65
CA ASN A 376 4.47 27.41 -6.26
C ASN A 376 3.90 28.83 -6.17
N VAL A 377 2.78 28.97 -5.47
CA VAL A 377 2.07 30.25 -5.28
C VAL A 377 2.23 30.82 -3.85
N ALA A 378 3.22 30.38 -3.08
CA ALA A 378 3.41 30.74 -1.68
C ALA A 378 3.45 32.27 -1.45
N ASP A 379 4.19 33.00 -2.31
CA ASP A 379 4.35 34.46 -2.21
C ASP A 379 3.04 35.22 -2.45
N GLN A 380 2.07 34.63 -3.12
CA GLN A 380 0.77 35.24 -3.41
C GLN A 380 -0.23 35.09 -2.24
N TYR A 381 0.01 34.10 -1.35
CA TYR A 381 -0.92 33.73 -0.28
C TYR A 381 -0.25 33.63 1.10
N PRO A 382 0.39 34.69 1.62
CA PRO A 382 1.11 34.65 2.90
C PRO A 382 0.25 34.22 4.08
N LYS A 383 -1.02 34.61 4.13
CA LYS A 383 -1.96 34.18 5.20
C LYS A 383 -2.26 32.67 5.17
N ILE A 384 -2.24 32.05 4.01
CA ILE A 384 -2.41 30.59 3.88
C ILE A 384 -1.15 29.87 4.35
N ILE A 385 0.03 30.41 4.02
CA ILE A 385 1.31 29.90 4.55
C ILE A 385 1.36 29.96 6.07
N GLU A 386 1.02 31.10 6.68
CA GLU A 386 0.95 31.23 8.14
C GLU A 386 -0.03 30.23 8.78
N LYS A 387 -1.16 29.97 8.13
CA LYS A 387 -2.13 28.97 8.58
C LYS A 387 -1.56 27.55 8.47
N ALA A 388 -0.92 27.22 7.33
CA ALA A 388 -0.30 25.92 7.12
C ALA A 388 0.81 25.66 8.15
N GLU A 389 1.66 26.63 8.41
CA GLU A 389 2.74 26.52 9.39
C GLU A 389 2.21 26.29 10.81
N ARG A 390 1.15 26.99 11.21
CA ARG A 390 0.49 26.75 12.50
C ARG A 390 -0.07 25.34 12.61
N ILE A 391 -0.68 24.80 11.54
CA ILE A 391 -1.19 23.43 11.51
C ILE A 391 -0.01 22.45 11.59
N MET A 392 1.01 22.60 10.77
CA MET A 392 2.20 21.74 10.79
C MET A 392 2.83 21.69 12.20
N LYS A 393 2.94 22.83 12.87
CA LYS A 393 3.46 22.90 14.24
C LYS A 393 2.54 22.25 15.28
N LYS A 394 1.22 22.37 15.12
CA LYS A 394 0.22 21.80 16.01
C LYS A 394 0.15 20.29 15.90
N GLU A 395 0.17 19.77 14.67
CA GLU A 395 -0.04 18.34 14.39
C GLU A 395 1.25 17.50 14.50
N HIS A 396 2.40 18.16 14.38
CA HIS A 396 3.68 17.46 14.56
C HIS A 396 3.78 16.77 15.91
N ARG A 397 4.27 15.53 15.90
CA ARG A 397 4.56 14.75 17.11
C ARG A 397 6.01 14.25 17.05
N LYS A 398 6.77 14.58 18.10
CA LYS A 398 8.13 14.08 18.24
C LYS A 398 8.16 12.56 18.22
N SER A 399 8.95 11.99 17.30
CA SER A 399 9.09 10.54 17.23
C SER A 399 9.78 9.96 18.47
N VAL A 400 9.29 8.81 18.93
CA VAL A 400 9.98 8.02 19.98
C VAL A 400 11.34 7.51 19.47
N LEU A 401 11.44 7.26 18.16
CA LEU A 401 12.67 6.82 17.51
C LEU A 401 13.54 8.02 17.13
N SER A 402 14.72 8.13 17.73
CA SER A 402 15.64 9.24 17.50
C SER A 402 15.99 9.47 16.03
N ARG A 403 16.09 8.38 15.24
CA ARG A 403 16.39 8.46 13.79
C ARG A 403 15.32 9.16 12.95
N PHE A 404 14.11 9.30 13.48
CA PHE A 404 12.96 9.94 12.81
C PHE A 404 12.64 11.33 13.37
N ARG A 405 13.42 11.80 14.35
CA ARG A 405 13.29 13.15 14.90
C ARG A 405 13.87 14.17 13.95
N PHE A 406 13.27 15.34 13.90
CA PHE A 406 13.73 16.44 13.05
C PHE A 406 14.59 17.43 13.84
N PRO A 407 15.92 17.43 13.68
CA PRO A 407 16.80 18.39 14.37
C PRO A 407 16.39 19.85 14.15
N ALA A 408 15.81 20.16 12.97
CA ALA A 408 15.27 21.47 12.64
C ALA A 408 14.15 21.96 13.58
N PHE A 409 13.53 21.06 14.35
CA PHE A 409 12.48 21.38 15.34
C PHE A 409 13.02 21.37 16.78
N GLY A 410 14.33 21.22 16.95
CA GLY A 410 14.96 21.18 18.28
C GLY A 410 14.82 19.83 19.01
N GLU A 411 14.71 18.75 18.29
CA GLU A 411 14.48 17.39 18.79
C GLU A 411 15.72 16.53 18.95
#